data_268c0f2e2d10c3c5c9d41a71f2f7a97b
#
_entry.id   268c0f2e2d10c3c5c9d41a71f2f7a97b
#
_cell.length_a   1.000
_cell.length_b   1.000
_cell.length_c   1.000
_cell.angle_alpha   90.00
_cell.angle_beta   90.00
_cell.angle_gamma   90.00
#
_symmetry.space_group_name_H-M   'P 1'
#
loop_
_entity.id
_entity.type
_entity.pdbx_description
1 polymer ?
#
loop_
_entity_poly.entity_id
_entity_poly.type
_entity_poly.pdbx_seq_one_letter_code
_entity_poly.pdbx_strand_id
1 'polypeptide(L)'
;MGKKERNLKKETLLEALENGLGIVSTACNRTGISRSRFYKWYHEDEEFRKKVDDIDNVKLDYVETKLFKNIENEKEKSIIFYLQHKGHKRGYVQKQNINLTSNEEDIKKIEIEIIEPKGNSSSTKES
;
A
#
# COMPACT_ATOMS: atom_id res chain seq x y z
N MET A 1 27.65 -17.58 -11.78
CA MET A 1 27.17 -17.75 -10.42
C MET A 1 26.53 -19.10 -10.24
N GLY A 2 26.98 -19.84 -9.25
CA GLY A 2 26.46 -21.16 -9.01
C GLY A 2 25.09 -21.11 -8.33
N LYS A 3 24.41 -22.25 -8.42
CA LYS A 3 23.07 -22.33 -7.82
C LYS A 3 23.12 -22.09 -6.32
N LYS A 4 24.10 -22.64 -5.65
CA LYS A 4 24.25 -22.48 -4.21
C LYS A 4 24.47 -21.02 -3.83
N GLU A 5 25.27 -20.34 -4.62
CA GLU A 5 25.55 -18.93 -4.39
C GLU A 5 24.32 -18.08 -4.62
N ARG A 6 23.56 -18.41 -5.66
CA ARG A 6 22.30 -17.69 -5.93
C ARG A 6 21.33 -17.87 -4.79
N ASN A 7 21.20 -19.07 -4.29
CA ASN A 7 20.28 -19.33 -3.18
C ASN A 7 20.68 -18.57 -1.94
N LEU A 8 21.97 -18.50 -1.66
CA LEU A 8 22.45 -17.76 -0.51
C LEU A 8 22.15 -16.27 -0.65
N LYS A 9 22.33 -15.74 -1.85
CA LYS A 9 22.02 -14.33 -2.10
C LYS A 9 20.55 -14.05 -1.98
N LYS A 10 19.71 -14.98 -2.43
CA LYS A 10 18.27 -14.83 -2.29
C LYS A 10 17.87 -14.80 -0.82
N GLU A 11 18.45 -15.68 -0.02
CA GLU A 11 18.17 -15.69 1.41
C GLU A 11 18.61 -14.40 2.09
N THR A 12 19.78 -13.91 1.71
CA THR A 12 20.27 -12.65 2.26
C THR A 12 19.36 -11.50 1.91
N LEU A 13 18.88 -11.48 0.68
CA LEU A 13 17.99 -10.43 0.24
C LEU A 13 16.64 -10.51 0.94
N LEU A 14 16.12 -11.71 1.12
CA LEU A 14 14.87 -11.89 1.84
C LEU A 14 14.98 -11.43 3.28
N GLU A 15 16.09 -11.73 3.91
CA GLU A 15 16.30 -11.29 5.29
C GLU A 15 16.36 -9.78 5.37
N ALA A 16 17.03 -9.15 4.40
CA ALA A 16 17.09 -7.68 4.35
C ALA A 16 15.72 -7.07 4.11
N LEU A 17 14.90 -7.72 3.28
CA LEU A 17 13.53 -7.26 3.06
C LEU A 17 12.72 -7.33 4.35
N GLU A 18 12.84 -8.43 5.04
CA GLU A 18 12.10 -8.62 6.28
C GLU A 18 12.47 -7.56 7.30
N ASN A 19 13.76 -7.30 7.43
CA ASN A 19 14.24 -6.31 8.38
C ASN A 19 13.90 -4.89 7.96
N GLY A 20 13.69 -4.67 6.67
CA GLY A 20 13.38 -3.35 6.13
C GLY A 20 11.92 -3.14 5.80
N LEU A 21 11.04 -3.96 6.35
CA LEU A 21 9.59 -3.83 6.15
C LEU A 21 9.19 -3.97 4.68
N GLY A 22 9.93 -4.77 3.94
CA GLY A 22 9.56 -5.07 2.57
C GLY A 22 9.92 -3.99 1.55
N ILE A 23 10.77 -3.05 1.91
CA ILE A 23 11.16 -1.99 0.97
C ILE A 23 12.30 -2.50 0.11
N VAL A 24 12.01 -2.70 -1.18
CA VAL A 24 12.95 -3.32 -2.09
C VAL A 24 14.22 -2.51 -2.25
N SER A 25 14.12 -1.22 -2.43
CA SER A 25 15.30 -0.39 -2.64
C SER A 25 16.25 -0.45 -1.45
N THR A 26 15.71 -0.41 -0.25
CA THR A 26 16.53 -0.49 0.96
C THR A 26 17.23 -1.83 1.05
N ALA A 27 16.51 -2.90 0.78
CA ALA A 27 17.08 -4.24 0.87
C ALA A 27 18.19 -4.42 -0.17
N CYS A 28 17.96 -3.92 -1.38
CA CYS A 28 18.95 -4.02 -2.43
C CYS A 28 20.19 -3.21 -2.10
N ASN A 29 20.01 -2.04 -1.54
CA ASN A 29 21.15 -1.22 -1.13
C ASN A 29 21.98 -1.90 -0.05
N ARG A 30 21.31 -2.54 0.90
CA ARG A 30 22.02 -3.20 2.00
C ARG A 30 22.79 -4.43 1.55
N THR A 31 22.27 -5.15 0.60
CA THR A 31 22.86 -6.41 0.19
C THR A 31 23.78 -6.27 -1.02
N GLY A 32 23.72 -5.13 -1.71
CA GLY A 32 24.49 -4.96 -2.94
C GLY A 32 23.91 -5.70 -4.13
N ILE A 33 22.70 -6.23 -4.00
CA ILE A 33 22.03 -6.93 -5.08
C ILE A 33 21.17 -5.91 -5.84
N SER A 34 21.23 -5.96 -7.17
CA SER A 34 20.52 -4.98 -7.97
C SER A 34 19.01 -5.21 -7.93
N ARG A 35 18.26 -4.15 -8.16
CA ARG A 35 16.81 -4.26 -8.24
C ARG A 35 16.38 -5.11 -9.43
N SER A 36 17.13 -5.02 -10.51
CA SER A 36 16.85 -5.85 -11.69
C SER A 36 16.91 -7.32 -11.34
N ARG A 37 17.92 -7.70 -10.56
CA ARG A 37 18.06 -9.10 -10.16
C ARG A 37 16.93 -9.50 -9.22
N PHE A 38 16.53 -8.64 -8.32
CA PHE A 38 15.41 -8.91 -7.44
C PHE A 38 14.14 -9.21 -8.25
N TYR A 39 13.81 -8.36 -9.21
CA TYR A 39 12.59 -8.55 -9.99
C TYR A 39 12.70 -9.75 -10.92
N LYS A 40 13.88 -10.06 -11.39
CA LYS A 40 14.07 -11.26 -12.19
C LYS A 40 13.74 -12.50 -11.36
N TRP A 41 14.27 -12.56 -10.15
CA TRP A 41 13.98 -13.67 -9.25
C TRP A 41 12.51 -13.72 -8.87
N TYR A 42 11.94 -12.56 -8.63
CA TYR A 42 10.53 -12.48 -8.24
C TYR A 42 9.64 -13.07 -9.34
N HIS A 43 9.95 -12.81 -10.58
CA HIS A 43 9.14 -13.31 -11.69
C HIS A 43 9.45 -14.76 -12.05
N GLU A 44 10.67 -15.20 -11.88
CA GLU A 44 11.07 -16.51 -12.33
C GLU A 44 11.04 -17.60 -11.26
N ASP A 45 11.16 -17.21 -10.00
CA ASP A 45 11.25 -18.16 -8.89
C ASP A 45 9.99 -18.05 -8.04
N GLU A 46 9.11 -19.03 -8.17
CA GLU A 46 7.84 -19.02 -7.48
C GLU A 46 8.01 -19.04 -5.96
N GLU A 47 8.97 -19.78 -5.48
CA GLU A 47 9.23 -19.87 -4.05
C GLU A 47 9.73 -18.55 -3.50
N PHE A 48 10.62 -17.89 -4.23
CA PHE A 48 11.13 -16.59 -3.85
C PHE A 48 9.98 -15.57 -3.81
N ARG A 49 9.15 -15.59 -4.85
CA ARG A 49 8.01 -14.69 -4.93
C ARG A 49 7.06 -14.87 -3.76
N LYS A 50 6.81 -16.11 -3.40
CA LYS A 50 5.93 -16.42 -2.29
C LYS A 50 6.44 -15.83 -0.99
N LYS A 51 7.74 -15.95 -0.77
CA LYS A 51 8.34 -15.41 0.44
C LYS A 51 8.31 -13.89 0.47
N VAL A 52 8.52 -13.27 -0.70
CA VAL A 52 8.42 -11.81 -0.79
C VAL A 52 7.00 -11.35 -0.48
N ASP A 53 6.02 -12.05 -1.06
CA ASP A 53 4.62 -11.69 -0.84
C ASP A 53 4.24 -11.85 0.62
N ASP A 54 4.75 -12.88 1.28
CA ASP A 54 4.49 -13.07 2.70
C ASP A 54 5.04 -11.92 3.53
N ILE A 55 6.23 -11.44 3.18
CA ILE A 55 6.82 -10.30 3.87
C ILE A 55 5.95 -9.06 3.69
N ASP A 56 5.43 -8.86 2.48
CA ASP A 56 4.54 -7.73 2.21
C ASP A 56 3.26 -7.83 3.03
N ASN A 57 2.73 -9.03 3.16
CA ASN A 57 1.51 -9.23 3.94
C ASN A 57 1.72 -8.92 5.41
N VAL A 58 2.86 -9.33 5.95
CA VAL A 58 3.20 -9.01 7.34
C VAL A 58 3.32 -7.51 7.52
N LYS A 59 3.91 -6.84 6.54
CA LYS A 59 4.03 -5.38 6.59
C LYS A 59 2.65 -4.72 6.60
N LEU A 60 1.75 -5.22 5.75
CA LEU A 60 0.40 -4.67 5.71
C LEU A 60 -0.32 -4.88 7.03
N ASP A 61 -0.17 -6.07 7.62
CA ASP A 61 -0.77 -6.34 8.91
C ASP A 61 -0.29 -5.34 9.95
N TYR A 62 1.00 -5.07 9.93
CA TYR A 62 1.59 -4.14 10.87
C TYR A 62 1.00 -2.73 10.70
N VAL A 63 0.92 -2.27 9.46
CA VAL A 63 0.39 -0.94 9.18
C VAL A 63 -1.09 -0.87 9.53
N GLU A 64 -1.84 -1.93 9.25
CA GLU A 64 -3.25 -1.98 9.61
C GLU A 64 -3.44 -1.88 11.12
N THR A 65 -2.56 -2.52 11.87
CA THR A 65 -2.62 -2.44 13.32
C THR A 65 -2.45 -0.99 13.78
N LYS A 66 -1.53 -0.26 13.14
CA LYS A 66 -1.33 1.15 13.48
C LYS A 66 -2.54 1.99 13.10
N LEU A 67 -3.15 1.67 11.96
CA LEU A 67 -4.35 2.37 11.53
C LEU A 67 -5.47 2.20 12.55
N PHE A 68 -5.72 0.97 12.97
CA PHE A 68 -6.76 0.71 13.94
C PHE A 68 -6.49 1.36 15.28
N LYS A 69 -5.23 1.43 15.67
CA LYS A 69 -4.87 2.11 16.90
C LYS A 69 -5.18 3.60 16.80
N ASN A 70 -4.91 4.20 15.64
CA ASN A 70 -5.25 5.60 15.41
C ASN A 70 -6.76 5.82 15.45
N ILE A 71 -7.51 4.89 14.88
CA ILE A 71 -8.97 4.98 14.91
C ILE A 71 -9.47 4.89 16.35
N GLU A 72 -8.87 4.00 17.12
CA GLU A 72 -9.20 3.83 18.52
C GLU A 72 -8.92 5.12 19.30
N ASN A 73 -7.87 5.82 18.92
CA ASN A 73 -7.51 7.10 19.53
C ASN A 73 -8.24 8.27 18.90
N GLU A 74 -9.25 7.97 18.09
CA GLU A 74 -10.14 8.98 17.50
C GLU A 74 -9.39 9.97 16.58
N LYS A 75 -8.41 9.47 15.86
CA LYS A 75 -7.72 10.29 14.86
C LYS A 75 -8.62 10.43 13.64
N GLU A 76 -9.06 11.64 13.39
CA GLU A 76 -10.06 11.90 12.36
C GLU A 76 -9.62 11.42 10.98
N LYS A 77 -8.39 11.70 10.59
CA LYS A 77 -7.91 11.30 9.26
C LYS A 77 -7.94 9.79 9.08
N SER A 78 -7.60 9.07 10.13
CA SER A 78 -7.60 7.61 10.05
C SER A 78 -9.01 7.06 9.94
N ILE A 79 -9.94 7.66 10.66
CA ILE A 79 -11.35 7.24 10.61
C ILE A 79 -11.92 7.49 9.21
N ILE A 80 -11.67 8.67 8.68
CA ILE A 80 -12.13 9.01 7.34
C ILE A 80 -11.51 8.10 6.30
N PHE A 81 -10.21 7.85 6.41
CA PHE A 81 -9.51 6.98 5.48
C PHE A 81 -10.14 5.59 5.46
N TYR A 82 -10.39 5.04 6.63
CA TYR A 82 -10.96 3.69 6.71
C TYR A 82 -12.35 3.65 6.09
N LEU A 83 -13.18 4.64 6.40
CA LEU A 83 -14.53 4.69 5.86
C LEU A 83 -14.54 4.81 4.34
N GLN A 84 -13.65 5.61 3.80
CA GLN A 84 -13.60 5.79 2.36
C GLN A 84 -13.15 4.54 1.63
N HIS A 85 -12.33 3.71 2.26
CA HIS A 85 -11.79 2.52 1.60
C HIS A 85 -12.56 1.25 1.93
N LYS A 86 -13.20 1.19 3.07
CA LYS A 86 -13.92 -0.01 3.46
C LYS A 86 -15.42 0.22 3.61
N GLY A 87 -15.84 1.46 3.61
CA GLY A 87 -17.25 1.79 3.79
C GLY A 87 -18.00 2.04 2.52
N HIS A 88 -17.49 1.60 1.40
CA HIS A 88 -18.13 1.84 0.09
C HIS A 88 -19.55 1.35 0.05
N LYS A 89 -19.80 0.17 0.58
CA LYS A 89 -21.13 -0.43 0.54
C LYS A 89 -22.14 0.39 1.32
N ARG A 90 -21.66 1.24 2.22
CA ARG A 90 -22.54 2.07 3.01
C ARG A 90 -22.56 3.50 2.52
N GLY A 91 -21.93 3.77 1.37
CA GLY A 91 -22.00 5.07 0.75
C GLY A 91 -20.85 6.01 1.02
N TYR A 92 -19.86 5.58 1.77
CA TYR A 92 -18.70 6.43 2.03
C TYR A 92 -17.73 6.31 0.87
N VAL A 93 -17.53 7.42 0.16
CA VAL A 93 -16.67 7.41 -1.01
C VAL A 93 -15.77 8.62 -1.01
N GLN A 94 -14.65 8.48 -1.69
CA GLN A 94 -13.72 9.58 -1.89
C GLN A 94 -14.05 10.22 -3.24
N LYS A 95 -14.36 11.50 -3.22
CA LYS A 95 -14.69 12.21 -4.43
C LYS A 95 -13.51 13.08 -4.80
N GLN A 96 -13.01 12.87 -6.00
CA GLN A 96 -11.86 13.63 -6.49
C GLN A 96 -12.25 14.43 -7.71
N ASN A 97 -11.99 15.73 -7.65
CA ASN A 97 -12.16 16.59 -8.80
C ASN A 97 -10.79 16.88 -9.37
N ILE A 98 -10.43 16.12 -10.38
CA ILE A 98 -9.15 16.32 -11.02
C ILE A 98 -9.41 16.76 -12.44
N ASN A 99 -8.91 17.93 -12.76
CA ASN A 99 -9.05 18.44 -14.11
C ASN A 99 -7.87 17.96 -14.94
N LEU A 100 -8.15 17.04 -15.82
CA LEU A 100 -7.09 16.42 -16.59
C LEU A 100 -6.50 17.30 -17.68
N THR A 101 -7.20 18.36 -18.02
CA THR A 101 -6.61 19.30 -18.99
C THR A 101 -5.82 20.36 -18.32
N SER A 102 -5.58 20.20 -17.11
CA SER A 102 -5.21 21.25 -16.26
C SER A 102 -3.79 21.62 -16.27
N ASN A 103 -3.57 22.73 -15.68
CA ASN A 103 -2.27 23.13 -15.23
C ASN A 103 -2.07 22.57 -13.83
N GLU A 104 -0.96 22.91 -13.25
CA GLU A 104 -0.64 22.36 -11.94
C GLU A 104 -1.59 22.78 -10.86
N GLU A 105 -2.17 23.96 -10.98
CA GLU A 105 -3.08 24.43 -9.95
C GLU A 105 -4.31 23.55 -9.84
N ASP A 106 -4.83 23.14 -11.00
CA ASP A 106 -6.00 22.29 -10.99
C ASP A 106 -5.68 20.94 -10.39
N ILE A 107 -4.50 20.44 -10.68
CA ILE A 107 -4.10 19.13 -10.14
C ILE A 107 -4.01 19.16 -8.64
N LYS A 108 -3.66 20.30 -8.07
CA LYS A 108 -3.55 20.41 -6.63
C LYS A 108 -4.89 20.45 -5.92
N LYS A 109 -5.96 20.65 -6.66
CA LYS A 109 -7.28 20.74 -6.06
C LYS A 109 -7.93 19.36 -6.05
N ILE A 110 -7.59 18.59 -5.07
CA ILE A 110 -8.22 17.31 -4.86
C ILE A 110 -9.11 17.43 -3.66
N GLU A 111 -10.39 17.26 -3.89
CA GLU A 111 -11.38 17.35 -2.82
C GLU A 111 -11.80 16.00 -2.33
N ILE A 112 -11.88 15.88 -1.04
CA ILE A 112 -12.32 14.65 -0.42
C ILE A 112 -13.61 14.94 0.31
N GLU A 113 -14.66 14.23 -0.10
CA GLU A 113 -15.97 14.38 0.53
C GLU A 113 -16.42 13.05 1.07
N ILE A 114 -17.06 13.11 2.21
CA ILE A 114 -17.71 11.93 2.76
C ILE A 114 -19.18 12.08 2.52
N ILE A 115 -19.72 11.15 1.75
CA ILE A 115 -21.14 11.17 1.41
C ILE A 115 -21.85 10.22 2.35
N GLU A 116 -22.98 10.72 2.90
CA GLU A 116 -23.73 9.89 3.82
C GLU A 116 -24.24 8.62 3.16
N PRO A 117 -24.42 7.58 3.95
CA PRO A 117 -24.85 6.31 3.39
C PRO A 117 -26.15 6.46 2.63
N LYS A 118 -26.26 5.68 1.59
CA LYS A 118 -27.33 5.78 0.68
C LYS A 118 -28.69 5.56 1.26
N GLY A 119 -28.74 4.79 2.29
CA GLY A 119 -30.03 4.53 2.91
C GLY A 119 -30.75 5.76 3.33
N ASN A 120 -30.06 6.83 3.44
CA ASN A 120 -30.68 8.04 3.83
C ASN A 120 -31.03 8.91 2.73
N SER A 121 -31.07 8.64 1.80
CA SER A 121 -31.38 9.27 0.95
C SER A 121 -31.34 10.27 0.34
N SER A 122 -31.71 10.42 0.02
CA SER A 122 -31.88 11.12 -0.66
C SER A 122 -31.24 12.24 -0.77
N SER A 123 -30.98 12.58 -0.26
CA SER A 123 -30.44 13.52 -0.17
C SER A 123 -29.41 13.76 -0.82
N THR A 124 -29.09 13.43 -0.88
CA THR A 124 -28.11 13.56 -1.21
C THR A 124 -27.77 14.16 -2.21
N LYS A 125 -28.11 14.58 -2.32
CA LYS A 125 -27.82 15.01 -2.97
C LYS A 125 -27.16 15.63 -3.42
N GLU A 126 -27.17 15.91 -3.13
CA GLU A 126 -26.66 16.40 -3.51
C GLU A 126 -26.00 16.74 -3.90
N SER A 127 -26.06 16.79 -3.80
CA SER A 127 -25.54 17.10 -4.16
C SER A 127 -24.93 17.46 -4.71
#